data_426e9eefb26250e404778f7e79410157
#
_entry.id   426e9eefb26250e404778f7e79410157
#
_cell.length_a   1.000
_cell.length_b   1.000
_cell.length_c   1.000
_cell.angle_alpha   90.00
_cell.angle_beta   90.00
_cell.angle_gamma   90.00
#
_symmetry.space_group_name_H-M   'P 1'
#
loop_
_entity.id
_entity.type
_entity.pdbx_description
1 polymer ?
#
loop_
_entity_poly.entity_id
_entity_poly.type
_entity_poly.pdbx_seq_one_letter_code
_entity_poly.pdbx_strand_id
1 'polypeptide(L)'
;MKRTAIAFLMLPALAHADWSSPGFDAFRAEGTGIFTSQAKLAKGTRPLTLSFDKTCWQPTGAIKLNEMLSLKPCDGTPPQWRLFRDGEYQMRIDTRSGTPTLLLAVQSATEQPVANVIRQCPKWDGKPLTLDVSHTFPEGSVVRDFYSKQTVTVQGGKITLQPAANSNGLLLLERAETDKPAPFSWQNATVYFVLTDRYVNGDPSNDNSYGRHKDGMQEIGTFHGGDLKGLTSKLDYLQQLGVNALWISSPLEQIHGWVGGGTKGDFPHYAYHGYYTQDWTTLDANMGTGDDLRQLVDEAHKRGIRILFDIVMNHTGYATLADMQAYQFGALYLQGDELKKTLGDHWTDWKPGAGQTWHSFNDYINFSDKAAWEKWWGKKWIRTDIGDYDNPGFDDLTMSLAFLPDLKTESTAPSGLPNFYQHKPNTHAKAIPGYTPRDYLTHWLSQWVRDYGIDGFRVDTAKHVELAAWQQLKDQASQALAAWKG
;
A
#
# COMPACT_ATOMS: atom_id res chain seq x y z
N MET A 1 36.40 -20.51 52.91
CA MET A 1 35.16 -19.75 52.64
C MET A 1 35.56 -18.33 52.25
N LYS A 2 35.62 -18.05 50.94
CA LYS A 2 35.86 -16.70 50.43
C LYS A 2 34.55 -16.20 49.88
N ARG A 3 33.98 -15.15 50.45
CA ARG A 3 32.80 -14.44 49.99
C ARG A 3 33.22 -13.52 48.85
N THR A 4 32.76 -13.78 47.64
CA THR A 4 32.91 -12.87 46.51
C THR A 4 31.82 -11.83 46.61
N ALA A 5 32.19 -10.57 46.79
CA ALA A 5 31.29 -9.42 46.73
C ALA A 5 30.99 -9.12 45.29
N ILE A 6 29.71 -9.18 44.88
CA ILE A 6 29.23 -8.70 43.61
C ILE A 6 29.09 -7.18 43.76
N ALA A 7 29.96 -6.44 43.08
CA ALA A 7 29.84 -4.99 42.95
C ALA A 7 28.75 -4.70 41.92
N PHE A 8 27.65 -4.11 42.39
CA PHE A 8 26.68 -3.44 41.53
C PHE A 8 27.36 -2.21 40.94
N LEU A 9 27.71 -2.27 39.67
CA LEU A 9 28.04 -1.08 38.89
C LEU A 9 26.76 -0.27 38.74
N MET A 10 26.60 0.79 39.51
CA MET A 10 25.65 1.85 39.21
C MET A 10 26.02 2.43 37.84
N LEU A 11 25.17 2.27 36.86
CA LEU A 11 25.23 3.03 35.62
C LEU A 11 25.23 4.53 35.97
N PRO A 12 26.12 5.33 35.36
CA PRO A 12 26.12 6.76 35.62
C PRO A 12 24.79 7.36 35.21
N ALA A 13 24.28 8.25 36.05
CA ALA A 13 23.08 9.05 35.80
C ALA A 13 23.15 9.60 34.35
N LEU A 14 22.07 9.44 33.63
CA LEU A 14 21.85 9.99 32.29
C LEU A 14 22.30 11.46 32.29
N ALA A 15 23.41 11.75 31.59
CA ALA A 15 23.88 13.10 31.38
C ALA A 15 22.71 13.94 30.82
N HIS A 16 22.42 15.04 31.49
CA HIS A 16 21.45 16.02 31.02
C HIS A 16 21.90 16.45 29.60
N ALA A 17 20.99 16.39 28.64
CA ALA A 17 21.28 16.85 27.32
C ALA A 17 21.40 18.38 27.33
N ASP A 18 22.60 18.90 27.09
CA ASP A 18 22.85 20.35 27.05
C ASP A 18 22.39 21.01 25.73
N TRP A 19 21.39 20.41 25.05
CA TRP A 19 20.73 21.07 23.93
C TRP A 19 19.84 22.21 24.43
N SER A 20 19.92 23.33 23.77
CA SER A 20 19.03 24.48 23.98
C SER A 20 18.71 25.19 22.67
N SER A 21 17.56 25.85 22.60
CA SER A 21 17.14 26.71 21.49
C SER A 21 16.33 27.86 22.04
N PRO A 22 16.54 29.11 21.60
CA PRO A 22 15.80 30.26 22.08
C PRO A 22 14.29 30.12 21.88
N GLY A 23 13.54 30.26 22.96
CA GLY A 23 12.08 30.18 22.95
C GLY A 23 11.50 28.78 23.10
N PHE A 24 12.34 27.77 23.23
CA PHE A 24 11.93 26.41 23.54
C PHE A 24 12.24 26.06 25.00
N ASP A 25 11.45 25.16 25.56
CA ASP A 25 11.69 24.59 26.89
C ASP A 25 13.02 23.82 26.95
N ALA A 26 13.44 23.42 28.13
CA ALA A 26 14.60 22.55 28.26
C ALA A 26 14.39 21.20 27.53
N PHE A 27 15.43 20.77 26.80
CA PHE A 27 15.37 19.51 26.08
C PHE A 27 15.35 18.32 27.06
N ARG A 28 14.57 17.31 26.73
CA ARG A 28 14.46 16.04 27.44
C ARG A 28 14.96 14.91 26.56
N ALA A 29 15.72 13.99 27.11
CA ALA A 29 16.12 12.78 26.42
C ALA A 29 14.94 11.80 26.33
N GLU A 30 14.58 11.35 25.12
CA GLU A 30 13.58 10.30 24.85
C GLU A 30 14.21 8.94 24.55
N GLY A 31 15.50 8.80 24.82
CA GLY A 31 16.29 7.61 24.57
C GLY A 31 17.74 7.97 24.22
N THR A 32 18.55 6.98 23.87
CA THR A 32 19.94 7.24 23.51
C THR A 32 20.01 8.07 22.22
N GLY A 33 20.53 9.30 22.32
CA GLY A 33 20.76 10.20 21.19
C GLY A 33 19.51 10.86 20.59
N ILE A 34 18.37 10.82 21.27
CA ILE A 34 17.15 11.51 20.87
C ILE A 34 16.76 12.50 21.96
N PHE A 35 16.54 13.77 21.58
CA PHE A 35 16.21 14.86 22.48
C PHE A 35 15.01 15.63 21.96
N THR A 36 14.05 15.96 22.83
CA THR A 36 12.85 16.70 22.46
C THR A 36 12.64 17.91 23.34
N SER A 37 12.06 18.95 22.77
CA SER A 37 11.62 20.15 23.46
C SER A 37 10.33 20.68 22.85
N GLN A 38 9.58 21.48 23.61
CA GLN A 38 8.33 22.08 23.22
C GLN A 38 8.35 23.58 23.43
N ALA A 39 7.53 24.31 22.67
CA ALA A 39 7.35 25.75 22.86
C ALA A 39 5.97 26.19 22.37
N LYS A 40 5.38 27.15 23.10
CA LYS A 40 4.25 27.94 22.61
C LYS A 40 4.78 29.16 21.87
N LEU A 41 4.61 29.19 20.56
CA LEU A 41 5.19 30.23 19.72
C LEU A 41 4.09 30.98 18.97
N ALA A 42 4.21 32.31 18.94
CA ALA A 42 3.32 33.14 18.13
C ALA A 42 3.79 33.15 16.66
N LYS A 43 2.85 33.39 15.72
CA LYS A 43 3.16 33.64 14.31
C LYS A 43 4.24 34.71 14.15
N GLY A 44 5.05 34.58 13.13
CA GLY A 44 6.14 35.54 12.87
C GLY A 44 7.36 34.88 12.27
N THR A 45 8.37 35.69 11.99
CA THR A 45 9.68 35.22 11.49
C THR A 45 10.70 35.35 12.61
N ARG A 46 11.47 34.30 12.84
CA ARG A 46 12.53 34.28 13.85
C ARG A 46 13.73 33.45 13.41
N PRO A 47 14.93 33.78 13.89
CA PRO A 47 16.10 32.95 13.65
C PRO A 47 15.97 31.61 14.39
N LEU A 48 16.47 30.51 13.80
CA LEU A 48 16.57 29.22 14.44
C LEU A 48 18.03 28.83 14.65
N THR A 49 18.42 28.80 15.89
CA THR A 49 19.72 28.31 16.33
C THR A 49 19.53 27.32 17.48
N LEU A 50 20.46 26.39 17.57
CA LEU A 50 20.56 25.44 18.67
C LEU A 50 21.94 25.57 19.33
N SER A 51 22.05 25.26 20.59
CA SER A 51 23.32 25.19 21.28
C SER A 51 23.45 23.80 21.92
N PHE A 52 24.61 23.20 21.78
CA PHE A 52 24.98 21.96 22.45
C PHE A 52 26.41 22.10 22.93
N ASP A 53 26.64 21.93 24.24
CA ASP A 53 27.95 22.07 24.89
C ASP A 53 28.67 23.35 24.42
N LYS A 54 27.99 24.50 24.49
CA LYS A 54 28.46 25.82 24.06
C LYS A 54 28.77 25.97 22.56
N THR A 55 28.57 24.93 21.76
CA THR A 55 28.71 24.97 20.30
C THR A 55 27.36 25.36 19.67
N CYS A 56 27.39 26.36 18.79
CA CYS A 56 26.20 26.77 18.02
C CYS A 56 25.98 25.85 16.81
N TRP A 57 24.74 25.43 16.63
CA TRP A 57 24.29 24.61 15.50
C TRP A 57 23.15 25.28 14.76
N GLN A 58 23.08 25.08 13.45
CA GLN A 58 22.01 25.59 12.60
C GLN A 58 21.61 24.60 11.51
N PRO A 59 20.35 24.61 11.02
CA PRO A 59 19.93 23.81 9.90
C PRO A 59 20.71 24.10 8.61
N THR A 60 20.94 23.07 7.79
CA THR A 60 21.68 23.18 6.52
C THR A 60 20.86 23.74 5.37
N GLY A 61 19.54 23.87 5.51
CA GLY A 61 18.62 24.32 4.46
C GLY A 61 17.43 25.11 4.98
N ALA A 62 16.49 25.39 4.10
CA ALA A 62 15.25 26.08 4.44
C ALA A 62 14.44 25.27 5.46
N ILE A 63 13.92 25.94 6.48
CA ILE A 63 13.22 25.30 7.59
C ILE A 63 11.76 25.06 7.17
N LYS A 64 11.36 23.78 7.11
CA LYS A 64 10.01 23.32 6.86
C LYS A 64 9.52 22.45 8.00
N LEU A 65 8.24 22.52 8.30
CA LEU A 65 7.61 21.65 9.31
C LEU A 65 7.50 20.22 8.79
N ASN A 66 7.71 19.26 9.70
CA ASN A 66 7.65 17.82 9.44
C ASN A 66 8.69 17.29 8.43
N GLU A 67 9.71 18.08 8.10
CA GLU A 67 10.87 17.62 7.34
C GLU A 67 12.10 17.48 8.25
N MET A 68 12.88 16.42 8.05
CA MET A 68 14.15 16.23 8.75
C MET A 68 15.23 17.07 8.09
N LEU A 69 15.93 17.87 8.88
CA LEU A 69 17.02 18.76 8.45
C LEU A 69 18.32 18.34 9.12
N SER A 70 19.40 18.24 8.36
CA SER A 70 20.73 18.09 8.94
C SER A 70 21.16 19.38 9.64
N LEU A 71 21.89 19.24 10.74
CA LEU A 71 22.49 20.36 11.45
C LEU A 71 23.99 20.48 11.10
N LYS A 72 24.47 21.68 11.08
CA LYS A 72 25.90 22.01 10.95
C LYS A 72 26.30 23.06 12.00
N PRO A 73 27.58 23.19 12.37
CA PRO A 73 28.05 24.33 13.15
C PRO A 73 27.64 25.65 12.51
N CYS A 74 27.34 26.66 13.33
CA CYS A 74 26.98 27.97 12.83
C CYS A 74 28.14 28.61 12.04
N ASP A 75 27.86 29.10 10.83
CA ASP A 75 28.85 29.69 9.91
C ASP A 75 28.43 31.05 9.35
N GLY A 76 27.51 31.73 10.00
CA GLY A 76 27.02 33.03 9.58
C GLY A 76 25.64 33.38 10.14
N THR A 77 24.84 34.08 9.35
CA THR A 77 23.49 34.47 9.75
C THR A 77 22.61 33.22 9.87
N PRO A 78 21.94 32.99 10.99
CA PRO A 78 21.11 31.83 11.18
C PRO A 78 19.91 31.85 10.23
N PRO A 79 19.49 30.69 9.71
CA PRO A 79 18.33 30.59 8.84
C PRO A 79 17.08 31.08 9.56
N GLN A 80 16.23 31.78 8.81
CA GLN A 80 14.99 32.32 9.33
C GLN A 80 13.88 31.30 9.24
N TRP A 81 13.15 31.13 10.34
CA TRP A 81 11.98 30.28 10.41
C TRP A 81 10.70 31.13 10.44
N ARG A 82 9.81 30.92 9.48
CA ARG A 82 8.55 31.64 9.40
C ARG A 82 7.39 30.76 9.91
N LEU A 83 6.78 31.21 10.98
CA LEU A 83 5.56 30.62 11.56
C LEU A 83 4.33 31.32 11.00
N PHE A 84 3.43 30.59 10.39
CA PHE A 84 2.21 31.13 9.79
C PHE A 84 1.05 31.27 10.78
N ARG A 85 1.13 30.63 11.94
CA ARG A 85 0.10 30.65 12.99
C ARG A 85 0.72 30.48 14.37
N ASP A 86 -0.04 30.90 15.39
CA ASP A 86 0.28 30.61 16.79
C ASP A 86 0.06 29.13 17.05
N GLY A 87 0.86 28.54 17.93
CA GLY A 87 0.72 27.09 18.21
C GLY A 87 1.73 26.54 19.18
N GLU A 88 1.54 25.28 19.53
CA GLU A 88 2.50 24.48 20.26
C GLU A 88 3.36 23.72 19.23
N TYR A 89 4.66 23.94 19.32
CA TYR A 89 5.64 23.36 18.42
C TYR A 89 6.55 22.42 19.20
N GLN A 90 6.89 21.29 18.59
CA GLN A 90 7.86 20.34 19.09
C GLN A 90 9.11 20.38 18.23
N MET A 91 10.25 20.39 18.90
CA MET A 91 11.56 20.20 18.30
C MET A 91 12.11 18.85 18.73
N ARG A 92 12.61 18.07 17.78
CA ARG A 92 13.29 16.79 18.04
C ARG A 92 14.64 16.80 17.38
N ILE A 93 15.66 16.47 18.15
CA ILE A 93 17.04 16.32 17.68
C ILE A 93 17.42 14.85 17.76
N ASP A 94 18.00 14.32 16.68
CA ASP A 94 18.51 12.94 16.61
C ASP A 94 20.01 12.99 16.28
N THR A 95 20.84 12.45 17.18
CA THR A 95 22.31 12.45 17.07
C THR A 95 22.89 11.07 16.74
N ARG A 96 22.05 10.07 16.49
CA ARG A 96 22.48 8.67 16.32
C ARG A 96 23.24 8.42 15.03
N SER A 97 23.05 9.23 14.01
CA SER A 97 23.69 9.09 12.68
C SER A 97 25.06 9.77 12.54
N GLY A 98 25.65 10.26 13.64
CA GLY A 98 26.93 10.99 13.62
C GLY A 98 26.80 12.45 13.21
N THR A 99 25.90 12.82 12.35
CA THR A 99 25.51 14.22 12.06
C THR A 99 24.15 14.47 12.71
N PRO A 100 24.03 15.44 13.63
CA PRO A 100 22.75 15.74 14.26
C PRO A 100 21.71 16.16 13.22
N THR A 101 20.48 15.67 13.39
CA THR A 101 19.33 16.07 12.57
C THR A 101 18.25 16.70 13.42
N LEU A 102 17.47 17.59 12.83
CA LEU A 102 16.38 18.34 13.45
C LEU A 102 15.07 18.05 12.74
N LEU A 103 14.04 17.76 13.52
CA LEU A 103 12.64 17.74 13.08
C LEU A 103 11.87 18.79 13.88
N LEU A 104 11.13 19.66 13.16
CA LEU A 104 10.19 20.60 13.74
C LEU A 104 8.77 20.16 13.40
N ALA A 105 7.90 19.99 14.39
CA ALA A 105 6.52 19.58 14.21
C ALA A 105 5.56 20.50 14.98
N VAL A 106 4.34 20.65 14.47
CA VAL A 106 3.25 21.27 15.21
C VAL A 106 2.56 20.18 16.03
N GLN A 107 2.49 20.34 17.36
CA GLN A 107 1.76 19.42 18.23
C GLN A 107 0.30 19.78 18.39
N SER A 108 0.03 21.03 18.64
CA SER A 108 -1.32 21.60 18.52
C SER A 108 -1.14 23.00 17.95
N ALA A 109 -1.78 23.31 16.83
CA ALA A 109 -2.08 24.68 16.55
C ALA A 109 -3.07 25.07 17.65
N THR A 110 -2.78 26.08 18.46
CA THR A 110 -3.88 26.84 19.03
C THR A 110 -4.68 27.29 17.80
N GLU A 111 -5.74 26.56 17.48
CA GLU A 111 -6.82 27.21 16.82
C GLU A 111 -7.11 28.41 17.74
N GLN A 112 -6.56 29.56 17.36
CA GLN A 112 -7.43 30.73 17.61
C GLN A 112 -8.74 30.22 17.05
N PRO A 113 -9.84 30.18 17.84
CA PRO A 113 -11.11 29.98 17.25
C PRO A 113 -11.04 30.97 16.11
N VAL A 114 -10.86 30.49 14.84
CA VAL A 114 -11.12 31.31 13.67
C VAL A 114 -12.43 31.85 14.08
N ALA A 115 -12.34 33.11 14.61
CA ALA A 115 -13.47 33.72 15.27
C ALA A 115 -14.54 33.39 14.31
N ASN A 116 -15.49 32.54 14.73
CA ASN A 116 -16.40 31.92 13.80
C ASN A 116 -16.98 33.04 12.96
N VAL A 117 -16.17 33.55 12.09
CA VAL A 117 -16.51 34.05 10.80
C VAL A 117 -16.66 32.75 9.99
N ILE A 118 -17.50 31.86 10.50
CA ILE A 118 -18.67 31.56 9.72
C ILE A 118 -19.22 32.96 9.48
N ARG A 119 -18.73 33.62 8.42
CA ARG A 119 -19.53 34.60 7.71
C ARG A 119 -20.81 33.84 7.61
N GLN A 120 -21.79 34.18 8.47
CA GLN A 120 -23.10 33.52 8.37
C GLN A 120 -23.43 33.85 6.92
N CYS A 121 -23.17 32.88 6.04
CA CYS A 121 -23.55 33.05 4.66
C CYS A 121 -25.02 33.39 4.80
N PRO A 122 -25.45 34.61 4.44
CA PRO A 122 -26.82 35.03 4.70
C PRO A 122 -27.67 33.87 4.20
N LYS A 123 -28.58 33.38 5.04
CA LYS A 123 -29.45 32.29 4.64
C LYS A 123 -29.97 32.63 3.27
N TRP A 124 -29.78 31.73 2.32
CA TRP A 124 -30.31 31.90 0.99
C TRP A 124 -31.80 32.25 1.07
N ASP A 125 -32.23 33.34 0.43
CA ASP A 125 -33.54 33.91 0.48
C ASP A 125 -34.58 33.18 -0.41
N GLY A 126 -34.20 32.04 -0.97
CA GLY A 126 -35.03 31.22 -1.86
C GLY A 126 -35.11 31.74 -3.28
N LYS A 127 -34.38 32.80 -3.65
CA LYS A 127 -34.40 33.35 -5.00
C LYS A 127 -33.36 32.75 -5.92
N PRO A 128 -33.58 32.81 -7.26
CA PRO A 128 -32.56 32.45 -8.24
C PRO A 128 -31.27 33.24 -8.02
N LEU A 129 -30.13 32.58 -8.20
CA LEU A 129 -28.80 33.19 -8.10
C LEU A 129 -28.25 33.46 -9.51
N THR A 130 -27.81 34.71 -9.73
CA THR A 130 -27.07 35.06 -10.94
C THR A 130 -25.58 35.09 -10.63
N LEU A 131 -24.80 34.30 -11.37
CA LEU A 131 -23.37 34.13 -11.19
C LEU A 131 -22.62 34.56 -12.44
N ASP A 132 -21.50 35.26 -12.25
CA ASP A 132 -20.49 35.43 -13.28
C ASP A 132 -19.65 34.17 -13.39
N VAL A 133 -19.67 33.53 -14.54
CA VAL A 133 -18.97 32.27 -14.82
C VAL A 133 -18.02 32.39 -16.01
N SER A 134 -17.77 33.61 -16.46
CA SER A 134 -16.98 33.92 -17.66
C SER A 134 -15.57 33.33 -17.65
N HIS A 135 -14.95 33.19 -16.44
CA HIS A 135 -13.63 32.59 -16.29
C HIS A 135 -13.59 31.07 -16.33
N THR A 136 -14.75 30.42 -16.18
CA THR A 136 -14.84 28.95 -16.04
C THR A 136 -15.56 28.32 -17.23
N PHE A 137 -16.65 28.94 -17.67
CA PHE A 137 -17.47 28.41 -18.75
C PHE A 137 -17.53 29.40 -19.92
N PRO A 138 -17.11 28.96 -21.12
CA PRO A 138 -17.18 29.80 -22.32
C PRO A 138 -18.60 30.27 -22.65
N GLU A 139 -18.69 31.40 -23.32
CA GLU A 139 -19.97 31.92 -23.85
C GLU A 139 -20.67 30.87 -24.72
N GLY A 140 -21.98 30.73 -24.57
CA GLY A 140 -22.82 29.75 -25.27
C GLY A 140 -22.72 28.32 -24.73
N SER A 141 -21.85 28.01 -23.75
CA SER A 141 -21.84 26.69 -23.15
C SER A 141 -23.09 26.46 -22.32
N VAL A 142 -23.57 25.22 -22.29
CA VAL A 142 -24.66 24.78 -21.42
C VAL A 142 -24.06 24.33 -20.08
N VAL A 143 -24.51 24.92 -18.99
CA VAL A 143 -24.08 24.61 -17.62
C VAL A 143 -25.23 23.96 -16.87
N ARG A 144 -24.94 22.91 -16.11
CA ARG A 144 -25.91 22.21 -15.24
C ARG A 144 -25.51 22.38 -13.78
N ASP A 145 -26.51 22.62 -12.94
CA ASP A 145 -26.32 22.45 -11.49
C ASP A 145 -26.53 20.98 -11.10
N PHE A 146 -25.54 20.42 -10.44
CA PHE A 146 -25.57 19.01 -10.00
C PHE A 146 -26.73 18.68 -9.07
N TYR A 147 -27.08 19.59 -8.16
CA TYR A 147 -28.13 19.33 -7.16
C TYR A 147 -29.55 19.48 -7.74
N SER A 148 -29.82 20.55 -8.47
CA SER A 148 -31.16 20.81 -9.02
C SER A 148 -31.38 20.12 -10.38
N LYS A 149 -30.30 19.66 -11.06
CA LYS A 149 -30.29 19.16 -12.43
C LYS A 149 -30.73 20.18 -13.47
N GLN A 150 -30.95 21.42 -13.10
CA GLN A 150 -31.31 22.48 -14.04
C GLN A 150 -30.12 22.80 -14.95
N THR A 151 -30.43 23.06 -16.20
CA THR A 151 -29.45 23.48 -17.21
C THR A 151 -29.75 24.92 -17.65
N VAL A 152 -28.72 25.68 -17.94
CA VAL A 152 -28.79 27.05 -18.44
C VAL A 152 -27.63 27.31 -19.41
N THR A 153 -27.86 28.14 -20.44
CA THR A 153 -26.82 28.56 -21.35
C THR A 153 -26.13 29.82 -20.82
N VAL A 154 -24.79 29.86 -20.88
CA VAL A 154 -24.00 31.04 -20.53
C VAL A 154 -24.29 32.16 -21.53
N GLN A 155 -24.74 33.29 -21.02
CA GLN A 155 -25.06 34.49 -21.82
C GLN A 155 -24.43 35.74 -21.17
N GLY A 156 -23.60 36.46 -21.92
CA GLY A 156 -22.84 37.61 -21.41
C GLY A 156 -21.91 37.21 -20.23
N GLY A 157 -21.35 36.02 -20.26
CA GLY A 157 -20.50 35.46 -19.20
C GLY A 157 -21.24 35.09 -17.92
N LYS A 158 -22.58 35.08 -17.90
CA LYS A 158 -23.38 34.86 -16.69
C LYS A 158 -24.38 33.73 -16.88
N ILE A 159 -24.79 33.14 -15.76
CA ILE A 159 -25.90 32.20 -15.65
C ILE A 159 -26.82 32.58 -14.50
N THR A 160 -28.09 32.22 -14.61
CA THR A 160 -29.06 32.36 -13.52
C THR A 160 -29.72 31.01 -13.27
N LEU A 161 -29.60 30.48 -12.06
CA LEU A 161 -30.11 29.19 -11.64
C LEU A 161 -30.86 29.30 -10.30
N GLN A 162 -31.88 28.46 -10.17
CA GLN A 162 -32.59 28.27 -8.91
C GLN A 162 -31.91 27.12 -8.14
N PRO A 163 -31.22 27.36 -7.00
CA PRO A 163 -30.67 26.29 -6.19
C PRO A 163 -31.75 25.28 -5.76
N ALA A 164 -31.38 24.02 -5.61
CA ALA A 164 -32.27 23.00 -5.07
C ALA A 164 -32.70 23.38 -3.61
N ALA A 165 -33.94 23.13 -3.27
CA ALA A 165 -34.49 23.50 -1.95
C ALA A 165 -33.69 22.90 -0.78
N ASN A 166 -33.13 21.72 -0.96
CA ASN A 166 -32.34 21.00 0.04
C ASN A 166 -30.84 21.31 -0.01
N SER A 167 -30.36 22.15 -0.97
CA SER A 167 -28.95 22.52 -1.09
C SER A 167 -28.55 23.75 -0.23
N ASN A 168 -29.50 24.37 0.46
CA ASN A 168 -29.32 25.61 1.26
C ASN A 168 -28.63 26.74 0.44
N GLY A 169 -28.97 26.84 -0.85
CA GLY A 169 -28.44 27.84 -1.76
C GLY A 169 -27.10 27.43 -2.42
N LEU A 170 -26.61 26.22 -2.16
CA LEU A 170 -25.40 25.73 -2.81
C LEU A 170 -25.69 25.31 -4.24
N LEU A 171 -24.85 25.76 -5.17
CA LEU A 171 -24.82 25.33 -6.57
C LEU A 171 -23.48 24.61 -6.85
N LEU A 172 -23.55 23.47 -7.47
CA LEU A 172 -22.38 22.73 -7.97
C LEU A 172 -22.49 22.65 -9.49
N LEU A 173 -21.72 23.49 -10.18
CA LEU A 173 -21.82 23.70 -11.63
C LEU A 173 -20.91 22.79 -12.40
N GLU A 174 -21.45 22.16 -13.41
CA GLU A 174 -20.73 21.34 -14.39
C GLU A 174 -21.14 21.74 -15.80
N ARG A 175 -20.27 21.48 -16.78
CA ARG A 175 -20.65 21.63 -18.18
C ARG A 175 -21.70 20.57 -18.52
N ALA A 176 -22.92 20.96 -18.87
CA ALA A 176 -23.90 20.06 -19.44
C ALA A 176 -23.50 19.79 -20.91
N GLU A 177 -22.55 18.92 -21.11
CA GLU A 177 -22.39 18.33 -22.42
C GLU A 177 -23.58 17.42 -22.65
N THR A 178 -24.16 17.56 -23.86
CA THR A 178 -25.30 16.77 -24.36
C THR A 178 -25.35 15.37 -23.73
N ASP A 179 -26.52 14.85 -23.40
CA ASP A 179 -26.85 13.59 -22.67
C ASP A 179 -26.05 12.31 -22.97
N LYS A 180 -24.92 12.44 -23.62
CA LYS A 180 -23.92 11.39 -23.76
C LYS A 180 -22.82 11.66 -22.74
N PRO A 181 -22.62 10.76 -21.76
CA PRO A 181 -21.44 10.85 -20.91
C PRO A 181 -20.20 10.99 -21.80
N ALA A 182 -19.30 11.89 -21.45
CA ALA A 182 -18.04 12.03 -22.17
C ALA A 182 -17.40 10.64 -22.32
N PRO A 183 -16.91 10.26 -23.52
CA PRO A 183 -16.27 8.98 -23.69
C PRO A 183 -15.14 8.85 -22.64
N PHE A 184 -15.01 7.67 -22.04
CA PHE A 184 -13.98 7.39 -21.08
C PHE A 184 -12.60 7.73 -21.65
N SER A 185 -11.80 8.44 -20.87
CA SER A 185 -10.37 8.61 -21.09
C SER A 185 -9.63 8.54 -19.77
N TRP A 186 -8.39 8.09 -19.79
CA TRP A 186 -7.59 8.01 -18.57
C TRP A 186 -7.30 9.39 -17.95
N GLN A 187 -7.38 10.47 -18.75
CA GLN A 187 -7.22 11.84 -18.28
C GLN A 187 -8.39 12.34 -17.43
N ASN A 188 -9.58 11.77 -17.61
CA ASN A 188 -10.77 12.10 -16.83
C ASN A 188 -11.23 10.93 -15.92
N ALA A 189 -10.35 9.98 -15.67
CA ALA A 189 -10.66 8.83 -14.84
C ALA A 189 -10.77 9.22 -13.35
N THR A 190 -11.88 8.84 -12.73
CA THR A 190 -12.05 8.82 -11.27
C THR A 190 -11.76 7.41 -10.82
N VAL A 191 -10.53 7.20 -10.32
CA VAL A 191 -10.06 5.89 -9.89
C VAL A 191 -10.42 5.68 -8.41
N TYR A 192 -11.09 4.56 -8.12
CA TYR A 192 -11.36 4.12 -6.75
C TYR A 192 -10.54 2.85 -6.46
N PHE A 193 -9.68 2.90 -5.45
CA PHE A 193 -8.98 1.70 -4.96
C PHE A 193 -9.84 0.96 -3.95
N VAL A 194 -9.93 -0.36 -4.11
CA VAL A 194 -10.59 -1.24 -3.15
C VAL A 194 -9.70 -2.39 -2.74
N LEU A 195 -9.50 -2.53 -1.44
CA LEU A 195 -8.95 -3.75 -0.86
C LEU A 195 -10.12 -4.76 -0.76
N THR A 196 -10.20 -5.66 -1.73
CA THR A 196 -11.38 -6.52 -1.99
C THR A 196 -11.79 -7.29 -0.74
N ASP A 197 -10.84 -7.94 -0.09
CA ASP A 197 -11.10 -8.71 1.13
C ASP A 197 -11.77 -7.90 2.26
N ARG A 198 -11.51 -6.58 2.33
CA ARG A 198 -12.02 -5.67 3.37
C ARG A 198 -13.28 -4.93 2.97
N TYR A 199 -13.84 -5.20 1.80
CA TYR A 199 -14.94 -4.42 1.27
C TYR A 199 -16.32 -5.03 1.59
N VAL A 200 -16.76 -6.00 0.85
CA VAL A 200 -18.07 -6.67 1.05
C VAL A 200 -17.92 -8.16 0.80
N ASN A 201 -18.41 -8.97 1.74
CA ASN A 201 -18.55 -10.40 1.57
C ASN A 201 -19.84 -10.70 0.79
N GLY A 202 -19.71 -11.19 -0.43
CA GLY A 202 -20.82 -11.58 -1.29
C GLY A 202 -21.09 -13.09 -1.30
N ASP A 203 -20.11 -13.89 -0.89
CA ASP A 203 -20.20 -15.34 -0.85
C ASP A 203 -19.50 -15.93 0.40
N PRO A 204 -20.21 -16.07 1.52
CA PRO A 204 -19.60 -16.65 2.73
C PRO A 204 -19.06 -18.08 2.58
N SER A 205 -19.39 -18.78 1.49
CA SER A 205 -18.91 -20.15 1.27
C SER A 205 -17.43 -20.22 0.90
N ASN A 206 -16.83 -19.11 0.42
CA ASN A 206 -15.42 -19.03 0.06
C ASN A 206 -14.50 -18.53 1.19
N ASP A 207 -15.05 -18.11 2.32
CA ASP A 207 -14.32 -17.44 3.41
C ASP A 207 -13.13 -18.22 3.97
N ASN A 208 -13.23 -19.55 4.01
CA ASN A 208 -12.20 -20.42 4.61
C ASN A 208 -11.42 -21.21 3.55
N SER A 209 -11.31 -20.68 2.33
CA SER A 209 -10.58 -21.33 1.25
C SER A 209 -9.13 -21.62 1.66
N TYR A 210 -8.60 -22.74 1.22
CA TYR A 210 -7.25 -23.25 1.57
C TYR A 210 -7.02 -23.46 3.07
N GLY A 211 -8.07 -23.59 3.90
CA GLY A 211 -7.96 -23.67 5.35
C GLY A 211 -7.62 -22.34 6.04
N ARG A 212 -7.67 -21.22 5.33
CA ARG A 212 -7.52 -19.89 5.92
C ARG A 212 -8.70 -19.58 6.84
N HIS A 213 -8.41 -18.95 7.96
CA HIS A 213 -9.46 -18.56 8.91
C HIS A 213 -10.01 -17.18 8.59
N LYS A 214 -11.33 -17.06 8.57
CA LYS A 214 -12.03 -15.80 8.69
C LYS A 214 -12.12 -15.43 10.17
N ASP A 215 -11.71 -14.23 10.51
CA ASP A 215 -11.57 -13.79 11.91
C ASP A 215 -12.81 -13.09 12.48
N GLY A 216 -13.86 -12.90 11.70
CA GLY A 216 -15.01 -12.09 12.12
C GLY A 216 -14.69 -10.60 12.33
N MET A 217 -13.64 -10.10 11.70
CA MET A 217 -13.15 -8.69 11.75
C MET A 217 -12.40 -8.32 13.05
N GLN A 218 -11.89 -9.29 13.80
CA GLN A 218 -11.21 -9.05 15.07
C GLN A 218 -9.69 -9.10 14.94
N GLU A 219 -9.17 -9.88 14.00
CA GLU A 219 -7.73 -10.08 13.77
C GLU A 219 -7.29 -9.37 12.50
N ILE A 220 -6.29 -8.50 12.61
CA ILE A 220 -5.86 -7.62 11.51
C ILE A 220 -5.17 -8.37 10.36
N GLY A 221 -4.55 -9.51 10.64
CA GLY A 221 -3.74 -10.28 9.71
C GLY A 221 -4.50 -11.35 8.90
N THR A 222 -5.79 -11.57 9.16
CA THR A 222 -6.58 -12.64 8.53
C THR A 222 -7.49 -12.10 7.43
N PHE A 223 -8.07 -13.03 6.66
CA PHE A 223 -9.08 -12.68 5.66
C PHE A 223 -10.39 -12.28 6.36
N HIS A 224 -11.11 -11.29 5.82
CA HIS A 224 -12.40 -10.80 6.32
C HIS A 224 -13.58 -11.19 5.42
N GLY A 225 -13.31 -11.83 4.28
CA GLY A 225 -14.30 -12.45 3.41
C GLY A 225 -14.85 -11.54 2.30
N GLY A 226 -14.31 -10.35 2.10
CA GLY A 226 -14.68 -9.55 0.92
C GLY A 226 -14.22 -10.23 -0.38
N ASP A 227 -15.07 -10.23 -1.40
CA ASP A 227 -14.90 -11.00 -2.62
C ASP A 227 -15.45 -10.29 -3.89
N LEU A 228 -15.29 -10.91 -5.05
CA LEU A 228 -15.74 -10.37 -6.34
C LEU A 228 -17.27 -10.23 -6.43
N LYS A 229 -18.04 -11.12 -5.80
CA LYS A 229 -19.51 -11.00 -5.73
C LYS A 229 -19.94 -9.81 -4.90
N GLY A 230 -19.31 -9.64 -3.74
CA GLY A 230 -19.56 -8.49 -2.87
C GLY A 230 -19.24 -7.18 -3.57
N LEU A 231 -18.12 -7.13 -4.30
CA LEU A 231 -17.74 -5.97 -5.09
C LEU A 231 -18.74 -5.69 -6.21
N THR A 232 -19.17 -6.71 -6.93
CA THR A 232 -20.21 -6.60 -7.97
C THR A 232 -21.50 -6.01 -7.42
N SER A 233 -21.91 -6.39 -6.20
CA SER A 233 -23.10 -5.87 -5.54
C SER A 233 -23.06 -4.36 -5.25
N LYS A 234 -21.90 -3.72 -5.31
CA LYS A 234 -21.69 -2.31 -5.00
C LYS A 234 -21.39 -1.43 -6.22
N LEU A 235 -21.44 -1.98 -7.43
CA LEU A 235 -21.15 -1.22 -8.65
C LEU A 235 -22.08 -0.01 -8.86
N ASP A 236 -23.35 -0.12 -8.50
CA ASP A 236 -24.30 1.01 -8.59
C ASP A 236 -23.93 2.14 -7.63
N TYR A 237 -23.51 1.79 -6.40
CA TYR A 237 -23.02 2.77 -5.44
C TYR A 237 -21.74 3.46 -5.94
N LEU A 238 -20.79 2.71 -6.50
CA LEU A 238 -19.55 3.25 -7.04
C LEU A 238 -19.82 4.16 -8.27
N GLN A 239 -20.75 3.76 -9.13
CA GLN A 239 -21.18 4.59 -10.27
C GLN A 239 -21.79 5.92 -9.78
N GLN A 240 -22.65 5.88 -8.75
CA GLN A 240 -23.25 7.08 -8.16
C GLN A 240 -22.22 8.02 -7.52
N LEU A 241 -21.10 7.49 -7.04
CA LEU A 241 -19.95 8.29 -6.59
C LEU A 241 -19.15 8.93 -7.73
N GLY A 242 -19.49 8.61 -8.99
CA GLY A 242 -18.76 9.09 -10.17
C GLY A 242 -17.50 8.28 -10.48
N VAL A 243 -17.33 7.10 -9.88
CA VAL A 243 -16.22 6.18 -10.19
C VAL A 243 -16.40 5.63 -11.59
N ASN A 244 -15.36 5.74 -12.42
CA ASN A 244 -15.32 5.18 -13.76
C ASN A 244 -14.09 4.29 -14.04
N ALA A 245 -13.22 4.13 -13.01
CA ALA A 245 -12.16 3.14 -13.00
C ALA A 245 -12.03 2.53 -11.60
N LEU A 246 -12.06 1.21 -11.50
CA LEU A 246 -11.99 0.48 -10.25
C LEU A 246 -10.67 -0.31 -10.21
N TRP A 247 -9.78 0.08 -9.31
CA TRP A 247 -8.55 -0.62 -9.01
C TRP A 247 -8.80 -1.57 -7.84
N ILE A 248 -8.75 -2.88 -8.10
CA ILE A 248 -8.95 -3.92 -7.10
C ILE A 248 -7.59 -4.49 -6.65
N SER A 249 -7.45 -4.82 -5.36
CA SER A 249 -6.31 -5.61 -4.88
C SER A 249 -6.18 -6.89 -5.70
N SER A 250 -4.96 -7.42 -5.86
CA SER A 250 -4.73 -8.58 -6.72
C SER A 250 -5.67 -9.73 -6.38
N PRO A 251 -6.52 -10.19 -7.31
CA PRO A 251 -7.38 -11.33 -7.09
C PRO A 251 -6.69 -12.66 -7.43
N LEU A 252 -5.40 -12.62 -7.81
CA LEU A 252 -4.62 -13.80 -8.16
C LEU A 252 -4.29 -14.62 -6.92
N GLU A 253 -4.05 -15.91 -7.10
CA GLU A 253 -3.82 -16.84 -6.00
C GLU A 253 -2.58 -16.48 -5.20
N GLN A 254 -2.79 -16.32 -3.90
CA GLN A 254 -1.77 -15.96 -2.93
C GLN A 254 -1.27 -17.21 -2.17
N ILE A 255 -0.15 -17.08 -1.45
CA ILE A 255 0.29 -18.11 -0.52
C ILE A 255 -0.87 -18.52 0.39
N HIS A 256 -1.00 -19.83 0.68
CA HIS A 256 -2.15 -20.35 1.42
C HIS A 256 -2.01 -20.20 2.91
N GLY A 257 -0.81 -20.36 3.43
CA GLY A 257 -0.52 -20.19 4.84
C GLY A 257 -0.32 -18.75 5.26
N TRP A 258 0.15 -18.58 6.46
CA TRP A 258 0.49 -17.31 7.07
C TRP A 258 2.01 -17.21 7.30
N VAL A 259 2.46 -15.98 7.52
CA VAL A 259 3.79 -15.64 8.05
C VAL A 259 3.63 -14.80 9.33
N GLY A 260 4.70 -14.56 10.06
CA GLY A 260 4.64 -13.67 11.23
C GLY A 260 4.37 -12.23 10.79
N GLY A 261 3.33 -11.63 11.34
CA GLY A 261 2.95 -10.25 11.06
C GLY A 261 3.57 -9.26 12.03
N GLY A 262 3.83 -8.04 11.55
CA GLY A 262 4.49 -6.99 12.30
C GLY A 262 5.99 -7.27 12.53
N THR A 263 6.70 -6.30 13.10
CA THR A 263 8.15 -6.44 13.35
C THR A 263 8.50 -7.46 14.44
N LYS A 264 7.53 -7.82 15.26
CA LYS A 264 7.71 -8.76 16.39
C LYS A 264 7.04 -10.10 16.19
N GLY A 265 6.32 -10.33 15.09
CA GLY A 265 5.52 -11.53 14.88
C GLY A 265 4.35 -11.61 15.85
N ASP A 266 3.57 -10.54 15.97
CA ASP A 266 2.50 -10.40 16.95
C ASP A 266 1.22 -11.16 16.55
N PHE A 267 1.04 -11.48 15.27
CA PHE A 267 -0.16 -12.13 14.72
C PHE A 267 0.17 -12.97 13.48
N PRO A 268 -0.68 -13.94 13.12
CA PRO A 268 -0.56 -14.64 11.85
C PRO A 268 -0.99 -13.70 10.73
N HIS A 269 -0.12 -13.50 9.74
CA HIS A 269 -0.35 -12.60 8.64
C HIS A 269 -0.57 -13.37 7.34
N TYR A 270 -1.81 -13.42 6.89
CA TYR A 270 -2.21 -13.99 5.61
C TYR A 270 -2.15 -12.95 4.49
N ALA A 271 -2.12 -13.41 3.26
CA ALA A 271 -1.95 -12.58 2.08
C ALA A 271 -3.24 -11.91 1.56
N TYR A 272 -4.15 -11.50 2.43
CA TYR A 272 -5.42 -10.86 2.07
C TYR A 272 -5.26 -9.58 1.22
N HIS A 273 -4.09 -8.98 1.29
CA HIS A 273 -3.75 -7.75 0.57
C HIS A 273 -3.38 -7.96 -0.91
N GLY A 274 -3.08 -9.20 -1.34
CA GLY A 274 -2.79 -9.51 -2.73
C GLY A 274 -1.32 -9.38 -3.19
N TYR A 275 -0.37 -9.17 -2.26
CA TYR A 275 1.05 -8.93 -2.61
C TYR A 275 1.96 -10.15 -2.43
N TYR A 276 1.43 -11.32 -2.10
CA TYR A 276 2.20 -12.56 -1.95
C TYR A 276 1.74 -13.60 -2.97
N THR A 277 1.72 -13.20 -4.25
CA THR A 277 1.24 -14.05 -5.34
C THR A 277 2.06 -15.32 -5.45
N GLN A 278 1.38 -16.45 -5.53
CA GLN A 278 1.93 -17.78 -5.71
C GLN A 278 1.64 -18.35 -7.11
N ASP A 279 0.49 -18.01 -7.69
CA ASP A 279 0.12 -18.41 -9.05
C ASP A 279 -0.58 -17.28 -9.80
N TRP A 280 0.04 -16.85 -10.90
CA TRP A 280 -0.51 -15.78 -11.75
C TRP A 280 -1.58 -16.27 -12.74
N THR A 281 -1.83 -17.58 -12.79
CA THR A 281 -2.78 -18.18 -13.76
C THR A 281 -4.12 -18.54 -13.14
N THR A 282 -4.26 -18.38 -11.83
CA THR A 282 -5.43 -18.83 -11.07
C THR A 282 -5.94 -17.70 -10.18
N LEU A 283 -7.26 -17.59 -10.01
CA LEU A 283 -7.85 -16.70 -9.00
C LEU A 283 -7.67 -17.31 -7.61
N ASP A 284 -7.48 -16.46 -6.62
CA ASP A 284 -7.56 -16.88 -5.22
C ASP A 284 -8.99 -17.31 -4.88
N ALA A 285 -9.16 -18.50 -4.33
CA ALA A 285 -10.49 -19.03 -4.05
C ALA A 285 -11.29 -18.20 -3.03
N ASN A 286 -10.62 -17.40 -2.17
CA ASN A 286 -11.31 -16.45 -1.31
C ASN A 286 -11.89 -15.25 -2.09
N MET A 287 -11.37 -14.97 -3.30
CA MET A 287 -11.89 -13.90 -4.15
C MET A 287 -13.07 -14.34 -5.00
N GLY A 288 -13.24 -15.65 -5.24
CA GLY A 288 -14.30 -16.20 -6.05
C GLY A 288 -13.81 -17.00 -7.26
N THR A 289 -14.69 -17.16 -8.22
CA THR A 289 -14.49 -17.97 -9.44
C THR A 289 -14.25 -17.12 -10.68
N GLY A 290 -13.85 -17.76 -11.80
CA GLY A 290 -13.78 -17.10 -13.10
C GLY A 290 -15.12 -16.52 -13.56
N ASP A 291 -16.23 -17.16 -13.21
CA ASP A 291 -17.58 -16.65 -13.54
C ASP A 291 -17.90 -15.39 -12.72
N ASP A 292 -17.49 -15.33 -11.45
CA ASP A 292 -17.65 -14.13 -10.62
C ASP A 292 -16.83 -12.96 -11.16
N LEU A 293 -15.61 -13.23 -11.63
CA LEU A 293 -14.78 -12.21 -12.29
C LEU A 293 -15.41 -11.73 -13.59
N ARG A 294 -15.91 -12.63 -14.42
CA ARG A 294 -16.59 -12.29 -15.67
C ARG A 294 -17.81 -11.41 -15.40
N GLN A 295 -18.62 -11.79 -14.41
CA GLN A 295 -19.79 -11.02 -14.00
C GLN A 295 -19.39 -9.62 -13.52
N LEU A 296 -18.34 -9.50 -12.70
CA LEU A 296 -17.83 -8.21 -12.24
C LEU A 296 -17.44 -7.31 -13.43
N VAL A 297 -16.66 -7.84 -14.37
CA VAL A 297 -16.18 -7.07 -15.53
C VAL A 297 -17.34 -6.65 -16.43
N ASP A 298 -18.23 -7.57 -16.76
CA ASP A 298 -19.38 -7.29 -17.62
C ASP A 298 -20.32 -6.23 -17.00
N GLU A 299 -20.61 -6.37 -15.70
CA GLU A 299 -21.47 -5.42 -14.99
C GLU A 299 -20.80 -4.05 -14.78
N ALA A 300 -19.48 -4.02 -14.58
CA ALA A 300 -18.71 -2.79 -14.52
C ALA A 300 -18.70 -2.07 -15.88
N HIS A 301 -18.45 -2.78 -16.96
CA HIS A 301 -18.44 -2.23 -18.32
C HIS A 301 -19.80 -1.67 -18.74
N LYS A 302 -20.91 -2.32 -18.40
CA LYS A 302 -22.28 -1.79 -18.62
C LYS A 302 -22.49 -0.44 -17.94
N ARG A 303 -21.80 -0.18 -16.84
CA ARG A 303 -21.85 1.07 -16.07
C ARG A 303 -20.77 2.08 -16.47
N GLY A 304 -19.95 1.77 -17.47
CA GLY A 304 -18.84 2.61 -17.91
C GLY A 304 -17.63 2.60 -16.95
N ILE A 305 -17.56 1.61 -16.05
CA ILE A 305 -16.47 1.44 -15.09
C ILE A 305 -15.42 0.48 -15.68
N ARG A 306 -14.15 0.88 -15.66
CA ARG A 306 -13.00 0.07 -16.07
C ARG A 306 -12.46 -0.71 -14.88
N ILE A 307 -11.96 -1.92 -15.11
CA ILE A 307 -11.36 -2.77 -14.07
C ILE A 307 -9.85 -2.81 -14.22
N LEU A 308 -9.15 -2.46 -13.15
CA LEU A 308 -7.70 -2.55 -13.03
C LEU A 308 -7.33 -3.59 -11.98
N PHE A 309 -6.46 -4.53 -12.34
CA PHE A 309 -5.84 -5.42 -11.36
C PHE A 309 -4.60 -4.77 -10.76
N ASP A 310 -4.45 -4.91 -9.45
CA ASP A 310 -3.15 -4.73 -8.80
C ASP A 310 -2.28 -5.95 -9.11
N ILE A 311 -1.07 -5.76 -9.58
CA ILE A 311 -0.17 -6.85 -9.95
C ILE A 311 1.23 -6.66 -9.39
N VAL A 312 1.88 -7.77 -9.10
CA VAL A 312 3.28 -7.85 -8.67
C VAL A 312 4.05 -8.70 -9.67
N MET A 313 5.18 -8.21 -10.17
CA MET A 313 6.12 -8.98 -11.00
C MET A 313 7.52 -9.04 -10.39
N ASN A 314 7.79 -8.28 -9.34
CA ASN A 314 9.10 -8.22 -8.70
C ASN A 314 9.38 -9.44 -7.82
N HIS A 315 8.38 -9.94 -7.12
CA HIS A 315 8.57 -11.00 -6.14
C HIS A 315 7.37 -11.93 -6.08
N THR A 316 7.58 -13.10 -5.50
CA THR A 316 6.52 -14.04 -5.10
C THR A 316 6.30 -13.99 -3.58
N GLY A 317 5.30 -14.72 -3.08
CA GLY A 317 5.07 -14.85 -1.66
C GLY A 317 6.13 -15.69 -0.95
N TYR A 318 6.16 -15.61 0.37
CA TYR A 318 7.02 -16.43 1.22
C TYR A 318 6.67 -17.92 1.13
N ALA A 319 7.64 -18.77 1.47
CA ALA A 319 7.35 -20.16 1.78
C ALA A 319 6.58 -20.22 3.12
N THR A 320 5.41 -20.84 3.12
CA THR A 320 4.64 -21.06 4.35
C THR A 320 4.60 -22.55 4.70
N LEU A 321 4.38 -22.87 5.97
CA LEU A 321 4.23 -24.26 6.40
C LEU A 321 3.10 -24.98 5.64
N ALA A 322 1.99 -24.29 5.34
CA ALA A 322 0.89 -24.85 4.58
C ALA A 322 1.30 -25.23 3.16
N ASP A 323 1.98 -24.31 2.45
CA ASP A 323 2.40 -24.54 1.07
C ASP A 323 3.50 -25.59 0.97
N MET A 324 4.44 -25.63 1.94
CA MET A 324 5.46 -26.66 2.06
C MET A 324 4.81 -28.04 2.19
N GLN A 325 3.79 -28.17 3.03
CA GLN A 325 3.06 -29.43 3.23
C GLN A 325 2.25 -29.83 1.99
N ALA A 326 1.50 -28.88 1.43
CA ALA A 326 0.61 -29.13 0.30
C ALA A 326 1.36 -29.48 -0.99
N TYR A 327 2.47 -28.79 -1.25
CA TYR A 327 3.21 -28.90 -2.52
C TYR A 327 4.55 -29.63 -2.40
N GLN A 328 4.85 -30.20 -1.22
CA GLN A 328 5.98 -31.10 -0.98
C GLN A 328 7.35 -30.52 -1.33
N PHE A 329 7.57 -29.25 -0.99
CA PHE A 329 8.85 -28.58 -1.10
C PHE A 329 9.40 -28.14 0.26
N GLY A 330 10.69 -27.83 0.30
CA GLY A 330 11.37 -27.42 1.52
C GLY A 330 11.58 -28.57 2.50
N ALA A 331 12.19 -28.31 3.63
CA ALA A 331 12.50 -29.30 4.66
C ALA A 331 12.30 -28.71 6.05
N LEU A 332 11.95 -29.58 6.99
CA LEU A 332 11.88 -29.26 8.42
C LEU A 332 12.99 -29.99 9.17
N TYR A 333 13.43 -29.41 10.27
CA TYR A 333 14.32 -30.11 11.21
C TYR A 333 13.60 -31.25 11.97
N LEU A 334 12.26 -31.09 12.17
CA LEU A 334 11.43 -32.07 12.85
C LEU A 334 11.11 -33.27 11.95
N GLN A 335 11.07 -34.48 12.55
CA GLN A 335 10.73 -35.71 11.85
C GLN A 335 9.88 -36.64 12.74
N GLY A 336 9.13 -37.56 12.12
CA GLY A 336 8.39 -38.61 12.82
C GLY A 336 7.42 -38.09 13.90
N ASP A 337 7.49 -38.67 15.08
CA ASP A 337 6.59 -38.33 16.19
C ASP A 337 6.80 -36.93 16.72
N GLU A 338 8.02 -36.37 16.64
CA GLU A 338 8.30 -35.01 17.05
C GLU A 338 7.62 -33.98 16.13
N LEU A 339 7.68 -34.21 14.82
CA LEU A 339 6.97 -33.44 13.84
C LEU A 339 5.46 -33.40 14.12
N LYS A 340 4.87 -34.58 14.30
CA LYS A 340 3.45 -34.72 14.57
C LYS A 340 3.02 -34.07 15.88
N LYS A 341 3.85 -34.17 16.91
CA LYS A 341 3.60 -33.57 18.22
C LYS A 341 3.65 -32.02 18.14
N THR A 342 4.55 -31.47 17.36
CA THR A 342 4.82 -30.02 17.32
C THR A 342 3.90 -29.30 16.33
N LEU A 343 3.72 -29.83 15.13
CA LEU A 343 2.97 -29.17 14.04
C LEU A 343 1.58 -29.81 13.79
N GLY A 344 1.29 -30.99 14.40
CA GLY A 344 0.03 -31.68 14.15
C GLY A 344 -0.07 -32.28 12.75
N ASP A 345 -1.30 -32.59 12.34
CA ASP A 345 -1.60 -33.10 11.00
C ASP A 345 -1.71 -31.96 9.95
N HIS A 346 -2.05 -30.75 10.39
CA HIS A 346 -2.11 -29.54 9.57
C HIS A 346 -1.12 -28.50 10.11
N TRP A 347 -0.05 -28.26 9.38
CA TRP A 347 1.03 -27.38 9.83
C TRP A 347 0.61 -25.92 9.99
N THR A 348 -0.45 -25.49 9.31
CA THR A 348 -1.09 -24.17 9.49
C THR A 348 -1.73 -23.98 10.86
N ASP A 349 -2.03 -25.06 11.59
CA ASP A 349 -2.67 -24.97 12.90
C ASP A 349 -1.68 -24.66 14.03
N TRP A 350 -0.38 -24.65 13.72
CA TRP A 350 0.65 -24.29 14.70
C TRP A 350 0.42 -22.89 15.25
N LYS A 351 0.62 -22.77 16.56
CA LYS A 351 0.55 -21.49 17.29
C LYS A 351 1.77 -21.33 18.17
N PRO A 352 2.26 -20.08 18.36
CA PRO A 352 3.39 -19.82 19.24
C PRO A 352 3.07 -20.22 20.68
N GLY A 353 4.00 -20.94 21.32
CA GLY A 353 4.00 -21.25 22.74
C GLY A 353 4.58 -20.13 23.60
N ALA A 354 4.76 -20.39 24.90
CA ALA A 354 5.37 -19.42 25.80
C ALA A 354 6.78 -19.04 25.35
N GLY A 355 7.03 -17.75 25.19
CA GLY A 355 8.32 -17.22 24.74
C GLY A 355 8.55 -17.28 23.23
N GLN A 356 7.60 -17.77 22.46
CA GLN A 356 7.61 -17.75 20.99
C GLN A 356 6.73 -16.62 20.44
N THR A 357 6.98 -16.26 19.20
CA THR A 357 6.16 -15.35 18.39
C THR A 357 5.73 -16.05 17.10
N TRP A 358 4.88 -15.42 16.30
CA TRP A 358 4.49 -15.99 15.02
C TRP A 358 5.68 -16.10 14.03
N HIS A 359 6.79 -15.38 14.26
CA HIS A 359 8.03 -15.59 13.49
C HIS A 359 8.75 -16.90 13.85
N SER A 360 8.50 -17.45 15.06
CA SER A 360 9.24 -18.63 15.54
C SER A 360 8.93 -19.91 14.76
N PHE A 361 7.93 -19.91 13.86
CA PHE A 361 7.71 -21.04 12.94
C PHE A 361 8.95 -21.30 12.06
N ASN A 362 9.75 -20.26 11.77
CA ASN A 362 10.97 -20.38 10.98
C ASN A 362 12.04 -21.25 11.66
N ASP A 363 11.98 -21.38 12.99
CA ASP A 363 12.94 -22.19 13.76
C ASP A 363 12.82 -23.68 13.41
N TYR A 364 11.68 -24.11 12.89
CA TYR A 364 11.45 -25.48 12.46
C TYR A 364 11.89 -25.76 11.02
N ILE A 365 12.13 -24.74 10.21
CA ILE A 365 12.42 -24.87 8.79
C ILE A 365 13.93 -25.03 8.57
N ASN A 366 14.31 -26.07 7.86
CA ASN A 366 15.69 -26.26 7.39
C ASN A 366 15.90 -25.55 6.06
N PHE A 367 16.25 -24.28 6.11
CA PHE A 367 16.52 -23.48 4.93
C PHE A 367 17.77 -23.91 4.12
N SER A 368 18.60 -24.80 4.67
CA SER A 368 19.84 -25.24 4.05
C SER A 368 19.72 -26.51 3.21
N ASP A 369 18.57 -27.20 3.22
CA ASP A 369 18.37 -28.42 2.45
C ASP A 369 18.17 -28.10 0.96
N LYS A 370 19.28 -28.12 0.20
CA LYS A 370 19.29 -27.75 -1.22
C LYS A 370 18.32 -28.58 -2.06
N ALA A 371 18.26 -29.89 -1.83
CA ALA A 371 17.44 -30.79 -2.64
C ALA A 371 15.95 -30.60 -2.38
N ALA A 372 15.58 -30.33 -1.14
CA ALA A 372 14.19 -30.05 -0.76
C ALA A 372 13.71 -28.68 -1.30
N TRP A 373 14.56 -27.67 -1.26
CA TRP A 373 14.22 -26.33 -1.75
C TRP A 373 14.23 -26.22 -3.27
N GLU A 374 15.05 -27.03 -3.99
CA GLU A 374 14.99 -27.05 -5.46
C GLU A 374 13.58 -27.44 -5.97
N LYS A 375 12.79 -28.17 -5.17
CA LYS A 375 11.42 -28.53 -5.53
C LYS A 375 10.43 -27.36 -5.49
N TRP A 376 10.79 -26.23 -4.95
CA TRP A 376 9.96 -25.00 -4.89
C TRP A 376 10.02 -24.26 -6.23
N TRP A 377 10.42 -23.01 -6.24
CA TRP A 377 10.54 -22.20 -7.48
C TRP A 377 11.67 -22.68 -8.40
N GLY A 378 12.77 -23.13 -7.84
CA GLY A 378 14.03 -23.36 -8.54
C GLY A 378 14.80 -22.05 -8.81
N LYS A 379 16.13 -22.14 -8.81
CA LYS A 379 17.03 -20.97 -8.93
C LYS A 379 16.95 -20.22 -10.27
N LYS A 380 16.27 -20.78 -11.28
CA LYS A 380 16.02 -20.08 -12.55
C LYS A 380 14.93 -19.01 -12.43
N TRP A 381 14.09 -19.11 -11.39
CA TRP A 381 12.95 -18.24 -11.19
C TRP A 381 13.23 -17.13 -10.19
N ILE A 382 13.86 -17.45 -9.06
CA ILE A 382 13.96 -16.51 -7.93
C ILE A 382 15.39 -16.43 -7.37
N ARG A 383 15.65 -15.30 -6.67
CA ARG A 383 16.75 -15.09 -5.72
C ARG A 383 16.20 -15.10 -4.30
N THR A 384 16.90 -15.78 -3.42
CA THR A 384 16.60 -15.79 -1.98
C THR A 384 17.77 -16.43 -1.23
N ASP A 385 17.89 -16.17 0.05
CA ASP A 385 18.90 -16.79 0.96
C ASP A 385 18.55 -18.24 1.36
N ILE A 386 17.67 -18.89 0.62
CA ILE A 386 17.17 -20.24 0.91
C ILE A 386 17.89 -21.28 0.05
N GLY A 387 18.36 -22.37 0.67
CA GLY A 387 18.87 -23.54 -0.04
C GLY A 387 20.06 -23.25 -0.95
N ASP A 388 19.91 -23.55 -2.25
CA ASP A 388 20.93 -23.36 -3.29
C ASP A 388 20.56 -22.22 -4.26
N TYR A 389 19.66 -21.36 -3.87
CA TYR A 389 19.26 -20.21 -4.68
C TYR A 389 20.38 -19.15 -4.75
N ASP A 390 20.37 -18.35 -5.79
CA ASP A 390 21.27 -17.21 -5.89
C ASP A 390 20.87 -16.17 -4.84
N ASN A 391 21.84 -15.62 -4.13
CA ASN A 391 21.60 -14.58 -3.15
C ASN A 391 21.06 -13.30 -3.82
N PRO A 392 20.17 -12.56 -3.16
CA PRO A 392 19.75 -11.24 -3.59
C PRO A 392 20.93 -10.27 -3.74
N GLY A 393 20.81 -9.34 -4.69
CA GLY A 393 21.73 -8.23 -4.85
C GLY A 393 21.38 -7.04 -3.94
N PHE A 394 22.05 -5.91 -4.20
CA PHE A 394 21.86 -4.67 -3.42
C PHE A 394 21.30 -3.52 -4.26
N ASP A 395 21.11 -3.74 -5.56
CA ASP A 395 20.50 -2.74 -6.44
C ASP A 395 18.98 -2.92 -6.53
N ASP A 396 18.31 -1.93 -7.12
CA ASP A 396 16.84 -1.91 -7.21
C ASP A 396 16.24 -3.11 -7.98
N LEU A 397 16.99 -3.77 -8.86
CA LEU A 397 16.48 -4.87 -9.70
C LEU A 397 16.72 -6.26 -9.11
N THR A 398 17.65 -6.40 -8.16
CA THR A 398 18.07 -7.71 -7.65
C THR A 398 17.93 -7.86 -6.15
N MET A 399 17.51 -6.79 -5.43
CA MET A 399 17.35 -6.83 -3.99
C MET A 399 16.06 -7.52 -3.56
N SER A 400 16.11 -8.32 -2.49
CA SER A 400 14.90 -8.79 -1.81
C SER A 400 14.23 -7.68 -1.02
N LEU A 401 12.94 -7.44 -1.28
CA LEU A 401 12.13 -6.54 -0.46
C LEU A 401 11.54 -7.32 0.72
N ALA A 402 11.91 -6.92 1.93
CA ALA A 402 11.41 -7.56 3.16
C ALA A 402 11.59 -9.10 3.16
N PHE A 403 12.70 -9.61 2.62
CA PHE A 403 13.01 -11.05 2.45
C PHE A 403 12.04 -11.80 1.53
N LEU A 404 11.21 -11.13 0.75
CA LEU A 404 10.39 -11.77 -0.29
C LEU A 404 11.31 -12.30 -1.40
N PRO A 405 11.05 -13.51 -1.92
CA PRO A 405 11.85 -14.07 -3.02
C PRO A 405 11.73 -13.21 -4.27
N ASP A 406 12.87 -12.70 -4.73
CA ASP A 406 12.98 -11.83 -5.90
C ASP A 406 12.88 -12.65 -7.20
N LEU A 407 11.98 -12.27 -8.11
CA LEU A 407 11.80 -12.92 -9.40
C LEU A 407 12.83 -12.42 -10.42
N LYS A 408 13.51 -13.33 -11.10
CA LYS A 408 14.55 -13.04 -12.10
C LYS A 408 13.95 -12.59 -13.43
N THR A 409 13.20 -11.48 -13.42
CA THR A 409 12.55 -10.95 -14.63
C THR A 409 13.54 -10.49 -15.69
N GLU A 410 14.73 -10.09 -15.29
CA GLU A 410 15.83 -9.70 -16.18
C GLU A 410 16.53 -10.89 -16.84
N SER A 411 16.29 -12.14 -16.40
CA SER A 411 16.93 -13.33 -16.95
C SER A 411 16.54 -13.56 -18.41
N THR A 412 17.53 -13.82 -19.23
CA THR A 412 17.35 -14.20 -20.65
C THR A 412 17.39 -15.71 -20.88
N ALA A 413 17.63 -16.49 -19.81
CA ALA A 413 17.68 -17.94 -19.88
C ALA A 413 16.29 -18.57 -19.74
N PRO A 414 15.93 -19.57 -20.55
CA PRO A 414 14.68 -20.30 -20.38
C PRO A 414 14.60 -20.96 -19.00
N SER A 415 13.46 -20.76 -18.31
CA SER A 415 13.28 -21.25 -16.95
C SER A 415 12.50 -22.58 -16.88
N GLY A 416 11.56 -22.82 -17.79
CA GLY A 416 10.48 -23.79 -17.59
C GLY A 416 9.47 -23.27 -16.57
N LEU A 417 8.53 -24.11 -16.12
CA LEU A 417 7.60 -23.76 -15.04
C LEU A 417 8.29 -23.86 -13.68
N PRO A 418 7.77 -23.16 -12.64
CA PRO A 418 8.19 -23.38 -11.27
C PRO A 418 8.04 -24.84 -10.86
N ASN A 419 9.02 -25.39 -10.14
CA ASN A 419 9.07 -26.84 -9.90
C ASN A 419 7.85 -27.34 -9.08
N PHE A 420 7.40 -26.56 -8.10
CA PHE A 420 6.26 -26.95 -7.25
C PHE A 420 4.90 -26.97 -8.00
N TYR A 421 4.81 -26.32 -9.18
CA TYR A 421 3.59 -26.39 -9.99
C TYR A 421 3.24 -27.80 -10.44
N GLN A 422 4.22 -28.73 -10.44
CA GLN A 422 3.95 -30.16 -10.69
C GLN A 422 3.05 -30.78 -9.62
N HIS A 423 3.05 -30.23 -8.41
CA HIS A 423 2.24 -30.69 -7.27
C HIS A 423 1.03 -29.77 -6.98
N LYS A 424 0.83 -28.74 -7.82
CA LYS A 424 -0.26 -27.79 -7.67
C LYS A 424 -1.41 -28.13 -8.63
N PRO A 425 -2.50 -28.76 -8.14
CA PRO A 425 -3.53 -29.36 -9.02
C PRO A 425 -4.34 -28.30 -9.80
N ASN A 426 -4.44 -27.07 -9.28
CA ASN A 426 -5.32 -26.04 -9.82
C ASN A 426 -4.58 -25.01 -10.69
N THR A 427 -3.31 -25.19 -10.97
CA THR A 427 -2.59 -24.27 -11.85
C THR A 427 -3.05 -24.41 -13.31
N HIS A 428 -3.25 -23.31 -13.98
CA HIS A 428 -3.51 -23.28 -15.43
C HIS A 428 -2.21 -23.05 -16.23
N ALA A 429 -1.07 -22.95 -15.56
CA ALA A 429 0.22 -22.74 -16.20
C ALA A 429 0.58 -23.93 -17.12
N LYS A 430 1.02 -23.61 -18.33
CA LYS A 430 1.52 -24.58 -19.31
C LYS A 430 2.96 -24.26 -19.66
N ALA A 431 3.80 -25.31 -19.74
CA ALA A 431 5.18 -25.14 -20.16
C ALA A 431 5.25 -24.68 -21.61
N ILE A 432 5.98 -23.59 -21.84
CA ILE A 432 6.20 -23.04 -23.20
C ILE A 432 7.72 -23.06 -23.43
N PRO A 433 8.19 -23.80 -24.45
CA PRO A 433 9.61 -23.89 -24.76
C PRO A 433 10.22 -22.52 -25.01
N GLY A 434 11.39 -22.26 -24.44
CA GLY A 434 12.12 -21.02 -24.65
C GLY A 434 11.72 -19.84 -23.78
N TYR A 435 10.62 -19.92 -23.00
CA TYR A 435 10.17 -18.82 -22.14
C TYR A 435 11.11 -18.61 -20.95
N THR A 436 11.40 -17.35 -20.71
CA THR A 436 12.05 -16.82 -19.51
C THR A 436 11.02 -16.54 -18.42
N PRO A 437 11.41 -16.28 -17.15
CA PRO A 437 10.45 -15.85 -16.11
C PRO A 437 9.60 -14.67 -16.55
N ARG A 438 10.19 -13.64 -17.16
CA ARG A 438 9.49 -12.48 -17.72
C ARG A 438 8.44 -12.87 -18.76
N ASP A 439 8.80 -13.76 -19.68
CA ASP A 439 7.88 -14.17 -20.74
C ASP A 439 6.66 -14.89 -20.17
N TYR A 440 6.85 -15.74 -19.16
CA TYR A 440 5.73 -16.36 -18.45
C TYR A 440 4.86 -15.35 -17.75
N LEU A 441 5.43 -14.46 -16.94
CA LEU A 441 4.66 -13.48 -16.16
C LEU A 441 3.85 -12.54 -17.07
N THR A 442 4.48 -11.98 -18.11
CA THR A 442 3.77 -11.09 -19.04
C THR A 442 2.70 -11.83 -19.84
N HIS A 443 2.96 -13.08 -20.22
CA HIS A 443 1.98 -13.92 -20.89
C HIS A 443 0.78 -14.23 -19.98
N TRP A 444 1.00 -14.71 -18.76
CA TRP A 444 -0.07 -15.04 -17.82
C TRP A 444 -0.94 -13.83 -17.47
N LEU A 445 -0.32 -12.70 -17.20
CA LEU A 445 -1.04 -11.47 -16.90
C LEU A 445 -1.87 -10.98 -18.11
N SER A 446 -1.32 -11.08 -19.33
CA SER A 446 -2.05 -10.68 -20.53
C SER A 446 -3.23 -11.59 -20.86
N GLN A 447 -3.22 -12.85 -20.38
CA GLN A 447 -4.36 -13.75 -20.53
C GLN A 447 -5.60 -13.26 -19.78
N TRP A 448 -5.46 -12.66 -18.59
CA TRP A 448 -6.58 -12.06 -17.85
C TRP A 448 -7.24 -10.94 -18.66
N VAL A 449 -6.46 -10.15 -19.40
CA VAL A 449 -6.99 -9.14 -20.32
C VAL A 449 -7.75 -9.81 -21.47
N ARG A 450 -7.16 -10.83 -22.09
CA ARG A 450 -7.75 -11.54 -23.24
C ARG A 450 -9.04 -12.27 -22.89
N ASP A 451 -9.06 -12.97 -21.75
CA ASP A 451 -10.12 -13.90 -21.41
C ASP A 451 -11.26 -13.23 -20.65
N TYR A 452 -10.99 -12.13 -19.94
CA TYR A 452 -11.96 -11.44 -19.08
C TYR A 452 -12.18 -9.97 -19.42
N GLY A 453 -11.36 -9.35 -20.26
CA GLY A 453 -11.52 -7.94 -20.63
C GLY A 453 -11.04 -6.95 -19.56
N ILE A 454 -10.07 -7.35 -18.73
CA ILE A 454 -9.45 -6.42 -17.78
C ILE A 454 -8.86 -5.23 -18.53
N ASP A 455 -9.17 -4.00 -18.10
CA ASP A 455 -8.83 -2.78 -18.84
C ASP A 455 -7.38 -2.32 -18.61
N GLY A 456 -6.72 -2.82 -17.58
CA GLY A 456 -5.33 -2.47 -17.29
C GLY A 456 -4.84 -2.97 -15.95
N PHE A 457 -3.63 -2.53 -15.61
CA PHE A 457 -2.94 -2.92 -14.39
C PHE A 457 -2.47 -1.70 -13.61
N ARG A 458 -2.59 -1.75 -12.30
CA ARG A 458 -1.73 -0.99 -11.39
C ARG A 458 -0.56 -1.89 -11.02
N VAL A 459 0.63 -1.39 -11.17
CA VAL A 459 1.84 -2.17 -11.00
C VAL A 459 2.49 -1.82 -9.65
N ASP A 460 2.60 -2.83 -8.79
CA ASP A 460 3.36 -2.69 -7.56
C ASP A 460 4.87 -2.79 -7.83
N THR A 461 5.68 -2.18 -6.97
CA THR A 461 7.15 -2.28 -7.00
C THR A 461 7.79 -2.01 -8.38
N ALA A 462 7.20 -1.09 -9.16
CA ALA A 462 7.56 -0.85 -10.56
C ALA A 462 9.05 -0.54 -10.80
N LYS A 463 9.72 0.12 -9.84
CA LYS A 463 11.16 0.44 -9.96
C LYS A 463 12.09 -0.77 -9.78
N HIS A 464 11.57 -1.86 -9.24
CA HIS A 464 12.32 -3.08 -8.95
C HIS A 464 12.26 -4.12 -10.08
N VAL A 465 11.64 -3.79 -11.20
CA VAL A 465 11.56 -4.60 -12.41
C VAL A 465 12.02 -3.75 -13.58
N GLU A 466 12.78 -4.32 -14.49
CA GLU A 466 13.36 -3.62 -15.63
C GLU A 466 12.29 -3.07 -16.58
N LEU A 467 12.57 -1.90 -17.18
CA LEU A 467 11.65 -1.23 -18.11
C LEU A 467 11.20 -2.11 -19.27
N ALA A 468 12.08 -3.02 -19.74
CA ALA A 468 11.78 -3.93 -20.82
C ALA A 468 10.62 -4.90 -20.48
N ALA A 469 10.50 -5.32 -19.22
CA ALA A 469 9.38 -6.17 -18.78
C ALA A 469 8.05 -5.40 -18.81
N TRP A 470 8.07 -4.14 -18.39
CA TRP A 470 6.86 -3.29 -18.45
C TRP A 470 6.44 -2.98 -19.88
N GLN A 471 7.39 -2.75 -20.77
CA GLN A 471 7.10 -2.58 -22.20
C GLN A 471 6.49 -3.84 -22.81
N GLN A 472 7.06 -5.01 -22.50
CA GLN A 472 6.54 -6.29 -22.98
C GLN A 472 5.13 -6.56 -22.46
N LEU A 473 4.88 -6.34 -21.16
CA LEU A 473 3.55 -6.49 -20.58
C LEU A 473 2.55 -5.55 -21.23
N LYS A 474 2.89 -4.27 -21.38
CA LYS A 474 2.05 -3.27 -22.05
C LYS A 474 1.68 -3.70 -23.46
N ASP A 475 2.66 -4.14 -24.26
CA ASP A 475 2.42 -4.51 -25.65
C ASP A 475 1.53 -5.75 -25.75
N GLN A 476 1.78 -6.78 -24.95
CA GLN A 476 0.96 -8.00 -24.92
C GLN A 476 -0.45 -7.73 -24.39
N ALA A 477 -0.60 -6.97 -23.31
CA ALA A 477 -1.90 -6.61 -22.74
C ALA A 477 -2.72 -5.73 -23.71
N SER A 478 -2.07 -4.79 -24.41
CA SER A 478 -2.74 -3.96 -25.42
C SER A 478 -3.27 -4.78 -26.60
N GLN A 479 -2.48 -5.76 -27.06
CA GLN A 479 -2.93 -6.71 -28.10
C GLN A 479 -4.08 -7.59 -27.60
N ALA A 480 -4.01 -8.07 -26.37
CA ALA A 480 -5.06 -8.86 -25.73
C ALA A 480 -6.36 -8.06 -25.62
N LEU A 481 -6.28 -6.78 -25.19
CA LEU A 481 -7.43 -5.90 -25.07
C LEU A 481 -8.05 -5.56 -26.44
N ALA A 482 -7.23 -5.36 -27.47
CA ALA A 482 -7.72 -5.17 -28.83
C ALA A 482 -8.48 -6.41 -29.33
N ALA A 483 -7.95 -7.62 -29.06
CA ALA A 483 -8.62 -8.86 -29.41
C ALA A 483 -9.93 -9.09 -28.64
N TRP A 484 -10.01 -8.65 -27.39
CA TRP A 484 -11.25 -8.69 -26.60
C TRP A 484 -12.35 -7.80 -27.17
N LYS A 485 -11.98 -6.61 -27.66
CA LYS A 485 -12.92 -5.61 -28.20
C LYS A 485 -13.36 -5.88 -29.65
N GLY A 486 -12.62 -6.67 -30.41
CA GLY A 486 -12.90 -7.04 -31.80
C GLY A 486 -13.86 -8.18 -31.93
#